data_0f9e735aa7804e348ea9202c4052ff9d
#
_entry.id   0f9e735aa7804e348ea9202c4052ff9d
#
_cell.length_a   1.000
_cell.length_b   1.000
_cell.length_c   1.000
_cell.angle_alpha   90.00
_cell.angle_beta   90.00
_cell.angle_gamma   90.00
#
_symmetry.space_group_name_H-M   'P 1'
#
loop_
_entity.id
_entity.type
_entity.pdbx_description
1 polymer ?
#
loop_
_entity_poly.entity_id
_entity_poly.type
_entity_poly.pdbx_seq_one_letter_code
_entity_poly.pdbx_strand_id
1 'polypeptide(L)'
;ILVQSHAKPGKTSKAAAAFSPGVVLETYSAGLKMAIVARGEGDLYANNYPAFHDWDICAGHILVEEAGGKLTDFSGNPVLYGAPGFKQTKGMLATNGHLHSSALSKTTGLLES
;
A
#
# COMPACT_ATOMS: atom_id res chain seq x y z
N ILE A 1 12.27 -0.89 2.55
CA ILE A 1 12.05 -1.13 1.11
C ILE A 1 10.61 -0.82 0.77
N LEU A 2 10.42 0.18 -0.06
CA LEU A 2 9.10 0.54 -0.60
C LEU A 2 8.83 -0.28 -1.87
N VAL A 3 7.64 -0.88 -1.94
CA VAL A 3 7.17 -1.57 -3.15
C VAL A 3 6.15 -0.66 -3.83
N GLN A 4 6.31 -0.44 -5.13
CA GLN A 4 5.43 0.47 -5.88
C GLN A 4 5.30 0.06 -7.34
N SER A 5 4.37 0.70 -8.05
CA SER A 5 4.28 0.60 -9.51
C SER A 5 5.48 1.29 -10.16
N HIS A 6 5.74 0.98 -11.44
CA HIS A 6 6.84 1.61 -12.16
C HIS A 6 6.64 3.12 -12.25
N ALA A 7 7.61 3.87 -11.74
CA ALA A 7 7.65 5.32 -11.88
C ALA A 7 8.16 5.69 -13.28
N LYS A 8 7.86 6.91 -13.73
CA LYS A 8 8.43 7.42 -14.96
C LYS A 8 9.95 7.57 -14.79
N PRO A 9 10.75 7.25 -15.81
CA PRO A 9 12.20 7.39 -15.73
C PRO A 9 12.62 8.79 -15.24
N GLY A 10 13.52 8.83 -14.28
CA GLY A 10 14.02 10.08 -13.71
C GLY A 10 13.06 10.79 -12.76
N LYS A 11 11.92 10.18 -12.44
CA LYS A 11 10.93 10.76 -11.52
C LYS A 11 10.87 10.00 -10.22
N THR A 12 10.78 10.73 -9.11
CA THR A 12 10.51 10.15 -7.79
C THR A 12 8.99 10.13 -7.60
N SER A 13 8.45 8.97 -7.22
CA SER A 13 7.01 8.86 -6.92
C SER A 13 6.65 9.66 -5.67
N LYS A 14 5.38 10.02 -5.52
CA LYS A 14 4.90 10.70 -4.31
C LYS A 14 5.11 9.85 -3.07
N ALA A 15 4.92 8.54 -3.17
CA ALA A 15 5.17 7.63 -2.06
C ALA A 15 6.66 7.61 -1.69
N ALA A 16 7.56 7.51 -2.66
CA ALA A 16 8.99 7.53 -2.39
C ALA A 16 9.42 8.86 -1.76
N ALA A 17 8.86 9.97 -2.21
CA ALA A 17 9.13 11.28 -1.60
C ALA A 17 8.64 11.33 -0.14
N ALA A 18 7.46 10.75 0.14
CA ALA A 18 6.89 10.77 1.48
C ALA A 18 7.64 9.86 2.46
N PHE A 19 8.05 8.68 2.03
CA PHE A 19 8.64 7.66 2.91
C PHE A 19 10.17 7.67 2.93
N SER A 20 10.81 8.29 1.97
CA SER A 20 12.29 8.34 1.86
C SER A 20 12.93 6.96 2.04
N PRO A 21 12.52 5.95 1.27
CA PRO A 21 13.01 4.59 1.45
C PRO A 21 14.47 4.44 1.04
N GLY A 22 15.17 3.50 1.66
CA GLY A 22 16.53 3.15 1.23
C GLY A 22 16.55 2.43 -0.11
N VAL A 23 15.52 1.63 -0.39
CA VAL A 23 15.38 0.88 -1.65
C VAL A 23 13.93 0.95 -2.11
N VAL A 24 13.74 1.09 -3.42
CA VAL A 24 12.43 1.04 -4.07
C VAL A 24 12.39 -0.18 -4.99
N LEU A 25 11.38 -1.04 -4.81
CA LEU A 25 11.10 -2.15 -5.72
C LEU A 25 9.89 -1.80 -6.56
N GLU A 26 10.01 -1.88 -7.88
CA GLU A 26 8.93 -1.56 -8.80
C GLU A 26 8.38 -2.83 -9.44
N THR A 27 7.07 -3.00 -9.41
CA THR A 27 6.39 -4.13 -10.03
C THR A 27 4.94 -3.79 -10.34
N TYR A 28 4.23 -4.72 -10.95
CA TYR A 28 2.83 -4.57 -11.32
C TYR A 28 1.93 -5.26 -10.31
N SER A 29 0.63 -4.90 -10.32
CA SER A 29 -0.42 -5.54 -9.51
C SER A 29 -0.35 -5.21 -8.02
N ALA A 30 -1.49 -4.81 -7.45
CA ALA A 30 -1.61 -4.58 -6.01
C ALA A 30 -1.42 -5.89 -5.24
N GLY A 31 -1.98 -6.99 -5.74
CA GLY A 31 -1.84 -8.30 -5.10
C GLY A 31 -0.40 -8.76 -5.03
N LEU A 32 0.37 -8.61 -6.11
CA LEU A 32 1.78 -8.97 -6.11
C LEU A 32 2.60 -8.08 -5.17
N LYS A 33 2.32 -6.78 -5.13
CA LYS A 33 3.02 -5.86 -4.22
C LYS A 33 2.77 -6.23 -2.76
N MET A 34 1.52 -6.56 -2.41
CA MET A 34 1.19 -7.02 -1.06
C MET A 34 1.84 -8.36 -0.74
N ALA A 35 1.94 -9.28 -1.71
CA ALA A 35 2.64 -10.55 -1.52
C ALA A 35 4.13 -10.33 -1.23
N ILE A 36 4.77 -9.38 -1.87
CA ILE A 36 6.17 -9.04 -1.62
C ILE A 36 6.36 -8.53 -0.19
N VAL A 37 5.45 -7.68 0.29
CA VAL A 37 5.46 -7.22 1.68
C VAL A 37 5.23 -8.40 2.63
N ALA A 38 4.27 -9.28 2.33
CA ALA A 38 3.97 -10.45 3.16
C ALA A 38 5.17 -11.40 3.27
N ARG A 39 5.94 -11.58 2.20
CA ARG A 39 7.13 -12.45 2.21
C ARG A 39 8.34 -11.83 2.93
N GLY A 40 8.28 -10.56 3.30
CA GLY A 40 9.40 -9.87 3.92
C GLY A 40 10.44 -9.33 2.94
N GLU A 41 10.19 -9.41 1.64
CA GLU A 41 11.09 -8.83 0.62
C GLU A 41 10.90 -7.34 0.45
N GLY A 42 9.74 -6.79 0.87
CA GLY A 42 9.46 -5.38 0.94
C GLY A 42 8.89 -5.04 2.30
N ASP A 43 9.01 -3.80 2.70
CA ASP A 43 8.57 -3.35 4.03
C ASP A 43 7.22 -2.66 3.98
N LEU A 44 6.93 -1.95 2.91
CA LEU A 44 5.65 -1.24 2.78
C LEU A 44 5.23 -1.05 1.32
N TYR A 45 3.93 -0.96 1.14
CA TYR A 45 3.27 -0.61 -0.10
C TYR A 45 2.17 0.40 0.25
N ALA A 46 2.18 1.57 -0.40
CA ALA A 46 1.17 2.60 -0.23
C ALA A 46 0.61 2.97 -1.60
N ASN A 47 -0.70 3.13 -1.69
CA ASN A 47 -1.36 3.48 -2.95
C ASN A 47 -2.57 4.36 -2.71
N ASN A 48 -2.68 5.45 -3.44
CA ASN A 48 -3.82 6.36 -3.37
C ASN A 48 -4.76 6.22 -4.57
N TYR A 49 -4.57 5.20 -5.41
CA TYR A 49 -5.41 4.99 -6.58
C TYR A 49 -6.88 4.78 -6.17
N PRO A 50 -7.82 5.61 -6.64
CA PRO A 50 -9.20 5.57 -6.13
C PRO A 50 -10.10 4.57 -6.86
N ALA A 51 -9.58 3.84 -7.83
CA ALA A 51 -10.39 2.97 -8.67
C ALA A 51 -10.14 1.48 -8.46
N PHE A 52 -9.44 1.08 -7.38
CA PHE A 52 -9.37 -0.33 -7.01
C PHE A 52 -10.73 -0.83 -6.57
N HIS A 53 -11.00 -2.09 -6.89
CA HIS A 53 -12.18 -2.79 -6.42
C HIS A 53 -11.78 -3.80 -5.34
N ASP A 54 -12.78 -4.29 -4.60
CA ASP A 54 -12.55 -5.27 -3.54
C ASP A 54 -11.78 -6.50 -4.06
N TRP A 55 -12.11 -6.97 -5.26
CA TRP A 55 -11.46 -8.15 -5.85
C TRP A 55 -10.01 -7.92 -6.28
N ASP A 56 -9.58 -6.67 -6.41
CA ASP A 56 -8.18 -6.36 -6.74
C ASP A 56 -7.26 -6.54 -5.54
N ILE A 57 -7.77 -6.49 -4.31
CA ILE A 57 -6.95 -6.39 -3.11
C ILE A 57 -7.20 -7.48 -2.07
N CYS A 58 -8.33 -8.20 -2.13
CA CYS A 58 -8.70 -9.12 -1.04
C CYS A 58 -7.70 -10.27 -0.84
N ALA A 59 -7.15 -10.82 -1.91
CA ALA A 59 -6.17 -11.90 -1.79
C ALA A 59 -4.85 -11.41 -1.17
N GLY A 60 -4.37 -10.23 -1.60
CA GLY A 60 -3.17 -9.63 -1.00
C GLY A 60 -3.38 -9.23 0.45
N HIS A 61 -4.57 -8.75 0.78
CA HIS A 61 -4.94 -8.39 2.15
C HIS A 61 -4.77 -9.57 3.11
N ILE A 62 -5.33 -10.72 2.76
CA ILE A 62 -5.21 -11.90 3.63
C ILE A 62 -3.77 -12.39 3.74
N LEU A 63 -2.99 -12.31 2.66
CA LEU A 63 -1.57 -12.68 2.71
C LEU A 63 -0.79 -11.79 3.68
N VAL A 64 -1.02 -10.49 3.65
CA VAL A 64 -0.34 -9.54 4.55
C VAL A 64 -0.71 -9.83 6.00
N GLU A 65 -2.00 -10.02 6.31
CA GLU A 65 -2.45 -10.26 7.68
C GLU A 65 -1.96 -11.60 8.23
N GLU A 66 -2.04 -12.67 7.44
CA GLU A 66 -1.57 -13.98 7.87
C GLU A 66 -0.06 -14.02 8.07
N ALA A 67 0.69 -13.16 7.42
CA ALA A 67 2.12 -13.03 7.62
C ALA A 67 2.50 -12.14 8.81
N GLY A 68 1.53 -11.62 9.54
CA GLY A 68 1.77 -10.73 10.69
C GLY A 68 1.89 -9.25 10.32
N GLY A 69 1.66 -8.91 9.07
CA GLY A 69 1.64 -7.52 8.64
C GLY A 69 0.31 -6.84 8.87
N LYS A 70 0.17 -5.63 8.37
CA LYS A 70 -1.04 -4.82 8.51
C LYS A 70 -1.43 -4.18 7.20
N LEU A 71 -2.72 -4.13 6.92
CA LEU A 71 -3.29 -3.35 5.82
C LEU A 71 -4.39 -2.45 6.36
N THR A 72 -4.27 -1.15 6.13
CA THR A 72 -5.28 -0.16 6.51
C THR A 72 -5.49 0.83 5.38
N ASP A 73 -6.52 1.67 5.51
CA ASP A 73 -6.61 2.87 4.69
C ASP A 73 -5.64 3.94 5.23
N PHE A 74 -5.59 5.11 4.58
CA PHE A 74 -4.68 6.18 4.99
C PHE A 74 -5.09 6.90 6.29
N SER A 75 -6.29 6.60 6.79
CA SER A 75 -6.74 7.09 8.10
C SER A 75 -6.43 6.10 9.23
N GLY A 76 -5.84 4.96 8.91
CA GLY A 76 -5.53 3.92 9.89
C GLY A 76 -6.67 2.96 10.17
N ASN A 77 -7.79 3.09 9.48
CA ASN A 77 -8.94 2.21 9.65
C ASN A 77 -8.75 0.92 8.85
N PRO A 78 -9.31 -0.21 9.32
CA PRO A 78 -9.27 -1.44 8.53
C PRO A 78 -9.91 -1.24 7.16
N VAL A 79 -9.36 -1.90 6.16
CA VAL A 79 -9.96 -1.91 4.82
C VAL A 79 -11.29 -2.68 4.90
N LEU A 80 -12.36 -2.05 4.44
CA LEU A 80 -13.70 -2.62 4.45
C LEU A 80 -14.13 -2.99 3.03
N TYR A 81 -14.96 -4.01 2.94
CA TYR A 81 -15.48 -4.53 1.67
C TYR A 81 -17.00 -4.33 1.58
N GLY A 82 -17.52 -4.32 0.36
CA GLY A 82 -18.95 -4.22 0.14
C GLY A 82 -19.50 -2.80 0.01
N ALA A 83 -18.63 -1.80 -0.14
CA ALA A 83 -19.09 -0.43 -0.42
C ALA A 83 -19.79 -0.36 -1.79
N PRO A 84 -20.62 0.66 -2.04
CA PRO A 84 -21.27 0.81 -3.34
C PRO A 84 -20.27 0.79 -4.49
N GLY A 85 -20.52 -0.07 -5.50
CA GLY A 85 -19.60 -0.29 -6.61
C GLY A 85 -18.36 -1.10 -6.24
N PHE A 86 -18.24 -1.57 -5.01
CA PHE A 86 -17.09 -2.35 -4.50
C PHE A 86 -15.77 -1.62 -4.67
N LYS A 87 -15.76 -0.29 -4.54
CA LYS A 87 -14.57 0.54 -4.75
C LYS A 87 -13.83 0.83 -3.45
N GLN A 88 -12.50 0.89 -3.57
CA GLN A 88 -11.60 1.28 -2.48
C GLN A 88 -11.07 2.69 -2.80
N THR A 89 -11.49 3.70 -2.04
CA THR A 89 -11.24 5.11 -2.38
C THR A 89 -10.42 5.88 -1.35
N LYS A 90 -10.04 5.24 -0.22
CA LYS A 90 -9.40 5.93 0.91
C LYS A 90 -7.91 5.67 1.02
N GLY A 91 -7.29 5.20 -0.04
CA GLY A 91 -5.90 4.81 -0.03
C GLY A 91 -5.68 3.45 0.65
N MET A 92 -4.52 2.89 0.45
CA MET A 92 -4.13 1.63 1.07
C MET A 92 -2.69 1.71 1.52
N LEU A 93 -2.43 1.23 2.74
CA LEU A 93 -1.10 1.10 3.29
C LEU A 93 -0.93 -0.31 3.84
N ALA A 94 -0.02 -1.06 3.23
CA ALA A 94 0.37 -2.40 3.68
C ALA A 94 1.80 -2.36 4.20
N THR A 95 2.04 -2.94 5.36
CA THR A 95 3.39 -2.97 5.97
C THR A 95 3.65 -4.31 6.63
N ASN A 96 4.89 -4.50 7.08
CA ASN A 96 5.28 -5.64 7.91
C ASN A 96 4.69 -5.59 9.34
N GLY A 97 3.93 -4.55 9.68
CA GLY A 97 3.31 -4.36 10.98
C GLY A 97 4.12 -3.51 11.95
N HIS A 98 5.43 -3.62 11.93
CA HIS A 98 6.30 -2.91 12.88
C HIS A 98 6.40 -1.41 12.62
N LEU A 99 6.35 -0.99 11.35
CA LEU A 99 6.47 0.42 10.98
C LEU A 99 5.15 1.05 10.54
N HIS A 100 4.03 0.37 10.76
CA HIS A 100 2.74 0.84 10.24
C HIS A 100 2.33 2.22 10.78
N SER A 101 2.44 2.42 12.08
CA SER A 101 2.10 3.72 12.71
C SER A 101 2.98 4.86 12.19
N SER A 102 4.27 4.60 12.06
CA SER A 102 5.20 5.58 11.50
C SER A 102 4.88 5.88 10.04
N ALA A 103 4.55 4.86 9.25
CA ALA A 103 4.19 5.03 7.85
C ALA A 103 2.87 5.79 7.70
N LEU A 104 1.88 5.54 8.55
CA LEU A 104 0.61 6.28 8.51
C LEU A 104 0.80 7.78 8.62
N SER A 105 1.69 8.24 9.50
CA SER A 105 1.94 9.66 9.67
C SER A 105 2.47 10.32 8.40
N LYS A 106 3.05 9.55 7.49
CA LYS A 106 3.61 10.03 6.23
C LYS A 106 2.64 9.95 5.06
N THR A 107 1.45 9.39 5.26
CA THR A 107 0.44 9.30 4.20
C THR A 107 -0.41 10.57 4.11
N THR A 108 -0.27 11.50 5.04
CA THR A 108 -0.99 12.78 5.02
C THR A 108 -0.72 13.50 3.70
N GLY A 109 -1.78 13.86 3.01
CA GLY A 109 -1.66 14.56 1.73
C GLY A 109 -1.57 13.65 0.51
N LEU A 110 -1.29 12.36 0.66
CA LEU A 110 -1.22 11.46 -0.50
C LEU A 110 -2.58 11.31 -1.20
N LEU A 111 -3.68 11.33 -0.46
CA LEU A 111 -5.02 11.27 -1.04
C LEU A 111 -5.39 12.56 -1.78
N GLU A 112 -4.81 13.68 -1.40
CA GLU A 112 -5.09 14.99 -1.98
C GLU A 112 -4.24 15.28 -3.22
N SER A 113 -3.32 14.44 -3.49
CA SER A 113 -2.38 14.60 -4.59
C SER A 113 -2.83 13.76 -5.81
#